data_1ad58b7d72b90857f970ebc7bfbf59c0
#
_entry.id   1ad58b7d72b90857f970ebc7bfbf59c0
#
_cell.length_a   1.000
_cell.length_b   1.000
_cell.length_c   1.000
_cell.angle_alpha   90.00
_cell.angle_beta   90.00
_cell.angle_gamma   90.00
#
_symmetry.space_group_name_H-M   'P 1'
#
loop_
_entity.id
_entity.type
_entity.pdbx_description
1 polymer ?
#
loop_
_entity_poly.entity_id
_entity_poly.type
_entity_poly.pdbx_seq_one_letter_code
_entity_poly.pdbx_strand_id
1 'polypeptide(L)'
;MKSRDALSRLKRFDVEEKRRKVAEIESLIGDFNQMASDLDRQIAIEQERAGVYDTNHYAYPTFAKAAIQRRDNLLASVADLETKLASARETLAEAFEELKRIELLEERDAERMKIEQARAAELGAVSGLPHRVAS
;
A
#
# COMPACT_ATOMS: atom_id res chain seq x y z
N MET A 1 24.60 -3.74 -14.43
CA MET A 1 23.70 -2.68 -14.78
C MET A 1 22.36 -3.16 -15.19
N LYS A 2 22.28 -4.00 -16.22
CA LYS A 2 20.99 -4.60 -16.60
C LYS A 2 20.35 -5.37 -15.45
N SER A 3 21.14 -6.03 -14.61
CA SER A 3 20.62 -6.79 -13.49
C SER A 3 20.03 -5.88 -12.38
N ARG A 4 20.60 -4.69 -12.17
CA ARG A 4 20.04 -3.72 -11.22
C ARG A 4 18.79 -3.05 -11.76
N ASP A 5 18.75 -2.73 -13.04
CA ASP A 5 17.55 -2.20 -13.68
C ASP A 5 16.40 -3.18 -13.59
N ALA A 6 16.68 -4.47 -13.79
CA ALA A 6 15.70 -5.53 -13.63
C ALA A 6 15.22 -5.64 -12.18
N LEU A 7 16.15 -5.51 -11.22
CA LEU A 7 15.83 -5.57 -9.80
C LEU A 7 14.97 -4.37 -9.38
N SER A 8 15.32 -3.18 -9.85
CA SER A 8 14.56 -1.96 -9.59
C SER A 8 13.14 -2.08 -10.12
N ARG A 9 12.95 -2.61 -11.32
CA ARG A 9 11.62 -2.84 -11.90
C ARG A 9 10.82 -3.86 -11.10
N LEU A 10 11.48 -4.93 -10.66
CA LEU A 10 10.85 -5.94 -9.83
C LEU A 10 10.40 -5.35 -8.50
N LYS A 11 11.22 -4.49 -7.90
CA LYS A 11 10.89 -3.83 -6.63
C LYS A 11 9.77 -2.79 -6.80
N ARG A 12 9.70 -2.09 -7.92
CA ARG A 12 8.58 -1.20 -8.23
C ARG A 12 7.28 -1.98 -8.35
N PHE A 13 7.34 -3.13 -8.99
CA PHE A 13 6.19 -4.03 -9.09
C PHE A 13 5.75 -4.49 -7.71
N ASP A 14 6.68 -4.86 -6.84
CA ASP A 14 6.41 -5.28 -5.47
C ASP A 14 5.73 -4.15 -4.67
N VAL A 15 6.22 -2.93 -4.78
CA VAL A 15 5.60 -1.76 -4.15
C VAL A 15 4.16 -1.57 -4.63
N GLU A 16 3.92 -1.68 -5.94
CA GLU A 16 2.57 -1.54 -6.49
C GLU A 16 1.63 -2.65 -5.99
N GLU A 17 2.13 -3.88 -5.87
CA GLU A 17 1.36 -4.98 -5.28
C GLU A 17 0.98 -4.70 -3.82
N LYS A 18 1.91 -4.16 -3.05
CA LYS A 18 1.66 -3.81 -1.64
C LYS A 18 0.69 -2.63 -1.51
N ARG A 19 0.79 -1.64 -2.41
CA ARG A 19 -0.18 -0.53 -2.46
C ARG A 19 -1.58 -1.04 -2.76
N ARG A 20 -1.69 -1.94 -3.71
CA ARG A 20 -2.97 -2.53 -4.10
C ARG A 20 -3.60 -3.27 -2.93
N LYS A 21 -2.78 -4.01 -2.17
CA LYS A 21 -3.25 -4.72 -0.98
C LYS A 21 -3.80 -3.76 0.08
N VAL A 22 -3.11 -2.66 0.33
CA VAL A 22 -3.57 -1.62 1.26
C VAL A 22 -4.92 -1.05 0.79
N ALA A 23 -5.02 -0.70 -0.50
CA ALA A 23 -6.25 -0.15 -1.07
C ALA A 23 -7.42 -1.12 -0.98
N GLU A 24 -7.20 -2.41 -1.22
CA GLU A 24 -8.22 -3.45 -1.09
C GLU A 24 -8.77 -3.53 0.34
N ILE A 25 -7.88 -3.53 1.32
CA ILE A 25 -8.29 -3.60 2.73
C ILE A 25 -9.05 -2.34 3.14
N GLU A 26 -8.57 -1.16 2.74
CA GLU A 26 -9.25 0.11 3.00
C GLU A 26 -10.66 0.13 2.41
N SER A 27 -10.79 -0.38 1.18
CA SER A 27 -12.08 -0.47 0.50
C SER A 27 -13.05 -1.39 1.24
N LEU A 28 -12.58 -2.55 1.71
CA LEU A 28 -13.39 -3.49 2.50
C LEU A 28 -13.85 -2.87 3.82
N ILE A 29 -12.97 -2.16 4.50
CA ILE A 29 -13.32 -1.45 5.74
C ILE A 29 -14.42 -0.43 5.47
N GLY A 30 -14.27 0.34 4.39
CA GLY A 30 -15.28 1.32 3.99
C GLY A 30 -16.63 0.69 3.71
N ASP A 31 -16.65 -0.41 2.97
CA ASP A 31 -17.88 -1.14 2.64
C ASP A 31 -18.56 -1.70 3.89
N PHE A 32 -17.79 -2.31 4.78
CA PHE A 32 -18.35 -2.90 6.00
C PHE A 32 -18.87 -1.83 6.96
N ASN A 33 -18.17 -0.70 7.07
CA ASN A 33 -18.65 0.43 7.86
C ASN A 33 -19.94 1.01 7.29
N GLN A 34 -20.06 1.08 5.98
CA GLN A 34 -21.29 1.54 5.33
C GLN A 34 -22.45 0.58 5.61
N MET A 35 -22.21 -0.72 5.50
CA MET A 35 -23.22 -1.74 5.82
C MET A 35 -23.66 -1.65 7.29
N ALA A 36 -22.72 -1.47 8.21
CA ALA A 36 -23.01 -1.32 9.63
C ALA A 36 -23.85 -0.06 9.89
N SER A 37 -23.51 1.04 9.23
CA SER A 37 -24.26 2.30 9.32
C SER A 37 -25.70 2.13 8.80
N ASP A 38 -25.86 1.42 7.70
CA ASP A 38 -27.20 1.14 7.13
C ASP A 38 -28.03 0.29 8.09
N LEU A 39 -27.42 -0.70 8.73
CA LEU A 39 -28.08 -1.51 9.75
C LEU A 39 -28.49 -0.69 10.97
N ASP A 40 -27.64 0.25 11.42
CA ASP A 40 -27.97 1.17 12.52
C ASP A 40 -29.24 1.97 12.20
N ARG A 41 -29.38 2.45 10.97
CA ARG A 41 -30.58 3.18 10.54
C ARG A 41 -31.81 2.28 10.55
N GLN A 42 -31.68 1.06 10.07
CA GLN A 42 -32.78 0.09 10.07
C GLN A 42 -33.22 -0.27 11.50
N ILE A 43 -32.25 -0.44 12.39
CA ILE A 43 -32.53 -0.70 13.81
C ILE A 43 -33.31 0.46 14.41
N ALA A 44 -32.85 1.70 14.18
CA ALA A 44 -33.52 2.89 14.71
C ALA A 44 -34.97 3.00 14.21
N ILE A 45 -35.19 2.74 12.91
CA ILE A 45 -36.52 2.77 12.31
C ILE A 45 -37.45 1.73 12.96
N GLU A 46 -36.97 0.51 13.13
CA GLU A 46 -37.76 -0.57 13.73
C GLU A 46 -38.08 -0.32 15.20
N GLN A 47 -37.12 0.21 15.94
CA GLN A 47 -37.33 0.59 17.35
C GLN A 47 -38.37 1.69 17.47
N GLU A 48 -38.31 2.70 16.62
CA GLU A 48 -39.27 3.80 16.63
C GLU A 48 -40.67 3.27 16.25
N ARG A 49 -40.73 2.44 15.23
CA ARG A 49 -42.02 1.83 14.76
C ARG A 49 -42.68 0.96 15.83
N ALA A 50 -41.86 0.20 16.56
CA ALA A 50 -42.39 -0.67 17.64
C ALA A 50 -42.65 0.09 18.95
N GLY A 51 -41.96 1.23 19.13
CA GLY A 51 -42.02 1.98 20.39
C GLY A 51 -41.26 1.27 21.52
N VAL A 52 -40.38 0.32 21.21
CA VAL A 52 -39.62 -0.47 22.18
C VAL A 52 -38.17 -0.37 21.85
N TYR A 53 -37.36 0.07 22.83
CA TYR A 53 -35.92 0.31 22.67
C TYR A 53 -35.06 -0.66 23.50
N ASP A 54 -35.66 -1.34 24.49
CA ASP A 54 -34.97 -2.31 25.31
C ASP A 54 -34.92 -3.66 24.57
N THR A 55 -33.73 -4.11 24.25
CA THR A 55 -33.50 -5.38 23.55
C THR A 55 -33.95 -6.59 24.33
N ASN A 56 -34.10 -6.47 25.64
CA ASN A 56 -34.56 -7.54 26.52
C ASN A 56 -36.09 -7.56 26.68
N HIS A 57 -36.78 -6.54 26.15
CA HIS A 57 -38.25 -6.48 26.22
C HIS A 57 -38.85 -7.54 25.29
N TYR A 58 -39.94 -8.19 25.76
CA TYR A 58 -40.59 -9.27 25.00
C TYR A 58 -41.10 -8.81 23.63
N ALA A 59 -41.46 -7.53 23.52
CA ALA A 59 -42.01 -6.95 22.28
C ALA A 59 -40.93 -6.33 21.40
N TYR A 60 -39.65 -6.49 21.73
CA TYR A 60 -38.57 -5.94 20.90
C TYR A 60 -38.58 -6.63 19.52
N PRO A 61 -38.45 -5.86 18.41
CA PRO A 61 -38.57 -6.44 17.08
C PRO A 61 -37.50 -7.48 16.81
N THR A 62 -37.88 -8.64 16.34
CA THR A 62 -36.96 -9.73 15.99
C THR A 62 -36.00 -9.30 14.90
N PHE A 63 -36.50 -8.53 13.91
CA PHE A 63 -35.67 -8.01 12.84
C PHE A 63 -34.54 -7.10 13.38
N ALA A 64 -34.88 -6.19 14.30
CA ALA A 64 -33.87 -5.28 14.89
C ALA A 64 -32.85 -6.07 15.70
N LYS A 65 -33.24 -7.11 16.40
CA LYS A 65 -32.35 -7.97 17.17
C LYS A 65 -31.34 -8.68 16.27
N ALA A 66 -31.82 -9.23 15.17
CA ALA A 66 -30.96 -9.85 14.16
C ALA A 66 -30.02 -8.83 13.50
N ALA A 67 -30.53 -7.64 13.22
CA ALA A 67 -29.74 -6.56 12.62
C ALA A 67 -28.61 -6.09 13.55
N ILE A 68 -28.86 -6.01 14.85
CA ILE A 68 -27.83 -5.68 15.85
C ILE A 68 -26.70 -6.70 15.79
N GLN A 69 -27.03 -7.97 15.78
CA GLN A 69 -26.04 -9.04 15.71
C GLN A 69 -25.21 -8.96 14.44
N ARG A 70 -25.86 -8.71 13.31
CA ARG A 70 -25.20 -8.58 12.03
C ARG A 70 -24.27 -7.36 12.01
N ARG A 71 -24.72 -6.23 12.55
CA ARG A 71 -23.92 -5.02 12.69
C ARG A 71 -22.67 -5.28 13.54
N ASP A 72 -22.85 -5.94 14.68
CA ASP A 72 -21.75 -6.24 15.59
C ASP A 72 -20.72 -7.18 14.94
N ASN A 73 -21.19 -8.15 14.15
CA ASN A 73 -20.29 -9.02 13.39
C ASN A 73 -19.50 -8.25 12.33
N LEU A 74 -20.16 -7.28 11.65
CA LEU A 74 -19.47 -6.42 10.67
C LEU A 74 -18.40 -5.57 11.35
N LEU A 75 -18.72 -4.98 12.50
CA LEU A 75 -17.77 -4.14 13.24
C LEU A 75 -16.59 -4.97 13.79
N ALA A 76 -16.83 -6.20 14.20
CA ALA A 76 -15.76 -7.12 14.59
C ALA A 76 -14.83 -7.43 13.40
N SER A 77 -15.42 -7.63 12.23
CA SER A 77 -14.65 -7.84 10.99
C SER A 77 -13.83 -6.60 10.62
N VAL A 78 -14.39 -5.41 10.84
CA VAL A 78 -13.65 -4.15 10.63
C VAL A 78 -12.42 -4.09 11.55
N ALA A 79 -12.59 -4.45 12.82
CA ALA A 79 -11.46 -4.46 13.76
C ALA A 79 -10.33 -5.39 13.30
N ASP A 80 -10.68 -6.58 12.81
CA ASP A 80 -9.71 -7.51 12.24
C ASP A 80 -9.03 -6.94 10.99
N LEU A 81 -9.81 -6.30 10.12
CA LEU A 81 -9.29 -5.67 8.91
C LEU A 81 -8.36 -4.51 9.23
N GLU A 82 -8.64 -3.74 10.28
CA GLU A 82 -7.76 -2.64 10.70
C GLU A 82 -6.39 -3.16 11.15
N THR A 83 -6.35 -4.29 11.83
CA THR A 83 -5.10 -4.95 12.20
C THR A 83 -4.33 -5.38 10.94
N LYS A 84 -5.04 -5.97 9.98
CA LYS A 84 -4.44 -6.36 8.69
C LYS A 84 -3.96 -5.15 7.90
N LEU A 85 -4.71 -4.05 7.96
CA LEU A 85 -4.33 -2.80 7.31
C LEU A 85 -3.02 -2.25 7.87
N ALA A 86 -2.88 -2.22 9.19
CA ALA A 86 -1.66 -1.77 9.83
C ALA A 86 -0.45 -2.60 9.38
N SER A 87 -0.62 -3.93 9.34
CA SER A 87 0.42 -4.84 8.85
C SER A 87 0.74 -4.62 7.38
N ALA A 88 -0.28 -4.42 6.54
CA ALA A 88 -0.10 -4.17 5.12
C ALA A 88 0.61 -2.85 4.85
N ARG A 89 0.32 -1.82 5.63
CA ARG A 89 1.00 -0.53 5.53
C ARG A 89 2.48 -0.63 5.91
N GLU A 90 2.78 -1.41 6.93
CA GLU A 90 4.15 -1.67 7.34
C GLU A 90 4.92 -2.41 6.25
N THR A 91 4.32 -3.43 5.68
CA THR A 91 4.90 -4.18 4.56
C THR A 91 5.16 -3.28 3.34
N LEU A 92 4.21 -2.38 3.05
CA LEU A 92 4.38 -1.39 1.98
C LEU A 92 5.55 -0.46 2.27
N ALA A 93 5.65 0.04 3.48
CA ALA A 93 6.75 0.94 3.88
C ALA A 93 8.10 0.27 3.72
N GLU A 94 8.23 -0.99 4.13
CA GLU A 94 9.44 -1.77 3.97
C GLU A 94 9.82 -1.96 2.50
N ALA A 95 8.85 -2.29 1.67
CA ALA A 95 9.07 -2.47 0.22
C ALA A 95 9.50 -1.15 -0.43
N PHE A 96 8.91 -0.05 -0.01
CA PHE A 96 9.25 1.28 -0.50
C PHE A 96 10.69 1.69 -0.12
N GLU A 97 11.10 1.42 1.12
CA GLU A 97 12.46 1.68 1.59
C GLU A 97 13.48 0.86 0.81
N GLU A 98 13.17 -0.39 0.55
CA GLU A 98 14.03 -1.26 -0.23
C GLU A 98 14.19 -0.77 -1.67
N LEU A 99 13.10 -0.33 -2.28
CA LEU A 99 13.13 0.27 -3.61
C LEU A 99 14.03 1.50 -3.63
N LYS A 100 13.89 2.38 -2.65
CA LYS A 100 14.73 3.59 -2.55
C LYS A 100 16.21 3.24 -2.43
N ARG A 101 16.53 2.21 -1.66
CA ARG A 101 17.92 1.75 -1.51
C ARG A 101 18.49 1.30 -2.85
N ILE A 102 17.74 0.55 -3.60
CA ILE A 102 18.16 0.06 -4.92
C ILE A 102 18.33 1.20 -5.90
N GLU A 103 17.40 2.15 -5.90
CA GLU A 103 17.46 3.33 -6.77
C GLU A 103 18.69 4.20 -6.46
N LEU A 104 19.03 4.34 -5.17
CA LEU A 104 20.25 5.05 -4.77
C LEU A 104 21.52 4.36 -5.27
N LEU A 105 21.55 3.04 -5.21
CA LEU A 105 22.67 2.26 -5.75
C LEU A 105 22.80 2.42 -7.26
N GLU A 106 21.69 2.46 -7.96
CA GLU A 106 21.66 2.72 -9.40
C GLU A 106 22.22 4.10 -9.74
N GLU A 107 21.80 5.12 -8.97
CA GLU A 107 22.29 6.48 -9.15
C GLU A 107 23.81 6.56 -8.95
N ARG A 108 24.31 5.91 -7.90
CA ARG A 108 25.75 5.86 -7.62
C ARG A 108 26.51 5.16 -8.72
N ASP A 109 25.98 4.08 -9.25
CA ASP A 109 26.59 3.36 -10.36
C ASP A 109 26.60 4.19 -11.63
N ALA A 110 25.49 4.87 -11.92
CA ALA A 110 25.41 5.76 -13.08
C ALA A 110 26.41 6.90 -12.98
N GLU A 111 26.56 7.49 -11.79
CA GLU A 111 27.52 8.55 -11.53
C GLU A 111 28.95 8.05 -11.69
N ARG A 112 29.25 6.89 -11.13
CA ARG A 112 30.57 6.26 -11.27
C ARG A 112 30.90 5.98 -12.73
N MET A 113 29.96 5.48 -13.49
CA MET A 113 30.13 5.21 -14.91
C MET A 113 30.42 6.48 -15.71
N LYS A 114 29.73 7.57 -15.39
CA LYS A 114 29.99 8.87 -16.01
C LYS A 114 31.41 9.33 -15.75
N ILE A 115 31.89 9.20 -14.52
CA ILE A 115 33.22 9.56 -14.11
C ILE A 115 34.26 8.70 -14.86
N GLU A 116 34.05 7.40 -14.92
CA GLU A 116 34.92 6.46 -15.60
C GLU A 116 34.97 6.74 -17.10
N GLN A 117 33.85 7.03 -17.72
CA GLN A 117 33.77 7.38 -19.14
C GLN A 117 34.47 8.69 -19.41
N ALA A 118 34.32 9.68 -18.55
CA ALA A 118 35.00 10.97 -18.67
C ALA A 118 36.51 10.79 -18.57
N ARG A 119 37.00 9.97 -17.63
CA ARG A 119 38.40 9.64 -17.49
C ARG A 119 38.96 8.92 -18.70
N ALA A 120 38.19 7.94 -19.19
CA ALA A 120 38.61 7.21 -20.38
C ALA A 120 38.67 8.11 -21.60
N ALA A 121 37.74 9.05 -21.72
CA ALA A 121 37.76 10.04 -22.79
C ALA A 121 38.96 10.96 -22.69
N GLU A 122 39.27 11.42 -21.46
CA GLU A 122 40.49 12.24 -21.24
C GLU A 122 41.76 11.48 -21.57
N LEU A 123 41.88 10.26 -21.10
CA LEU A 123 43.02 9.42 -21.38
C LEU A 123 43.14 9.09 -22.88
N GLY A 124 42.00 8.85 -23.52
CA GLY A 124 41.94 8.65 -24.95
C GLY A 124 42.36 9.89 -25.74
N ALA A 125 41.91 11.05 -25.30
CA ALA A 125 42.29 12.32 -25.91
C ALA A 125 43.77 12.60 -25.73
N VAL A 126 44.33 12.32 -24.55
CA VAL A 126 45.76 12.50 -24.27
C VAL A 126 46.61 11.53 -25.08
N SER A 127 46.24 10.27 -25.14
CA SER A 127 46.95 9.29 -25.94
C SER A 127 46.72 9.45 -27.44
N GLY A 128 45.64 10.08 -27.82
CA GLY A 128 45.41 10.45 -29.19
C GLY A 128 45.98 11.76 -29.59
N LEU A 129 46.49 12.54 -28.65
CA LEU A 129 47.27 13.69 -28.97
C LEU A 129 48.46 13.22 -29.77
N PRO A 130 48.57 13.78 -30.91
CA PRO A 130 49.49 13.22 -31.82
C PRO A 130 50.83 13.24 -31.23
N HIS A 131 51.26 12.12 -31.08
CA HIS A 131 52.64 11.95 -31.06
C HIS A 131 53.13 12.40 -32.39
N ARG A 132 52.84 13.57 -32.62
CA ARG A 132 53.45 14.12 -33.73
C ARG A 132 54.81 14.43 -33.38
N VAL A 133 55.26 13.44 -33.30
CA VAL A 133 56.60 13.49 -33.44
C VAL A 133 56.78 14.08 -34.74
N ALA A 134 57.15 15.16 -34.68
CA ALA A 134 57.72 15.72 -35.77
C ALA A 134 58.71 14.79 -36.36
N SER A 135 58.43 14.27 -37.26
CA SER A 135 59.42 13.69 -38.09
C SER A 135 59.97 14.74 -38.98
#